data_b99927944e2e2bdf671378a5acc617b8
#
_entry.id   b99927944e2e2bdf671378a5acc617b8
#
_cell.length_a   1.000
_cell.length_b   1.000
_cell.length_c   1.000
_cell.angle_alpha   90.00
_cell.angle_beta   90.00
_cell.angle_gamma   90.00
#
_symmetry.space_group_name_H-M   'P 1'
#
loop_
_entity.id
_entity.type
_entity.pdbx_description
1 polymer ?
#
loop_
_entity_poly.entity_id
_entity_poly.type
_entity_poly.pdbx_seq_one_letter_code
_entity_poly.pdbx_strand_id
1 'polypeptide(L)'
;MSGKTSIAVLGGGSWGTALAHLLAHAGHSVALLLRDTAQAAHINAHHENPRYLRGVPLHPGIRAVAGDTGGPEQAEVLAGVSILVLSVPCQAMRGTLRRLAGVVPPDCVLVNTAKGIEVSELVTVERMVREELPGFVDRYAVLSGPSFALEVATCKPTAVVLGCRDERLGARLREVFATPWFRSYSSTDVPGVELGGAIKNVIAIAAGLSDGLGFGLNARAALVTRGLAETSRLGVALGARASTFMGLSGLGDLMLTCSGDLSRNRQVGLRLGSGESLEGIASSMCMVAEGVKTTQAVHRLAQRLGVDMPVTGTMYSVLYEGFAPREAVQALMGRQLKEE
;
A
#
# COMPACT_ATOMS: atom_id res chain seq x y z
N MET A 1 24.52 7.78 -15.45
CA MET A 1 24.44 6.88 -14.28
C MET A 1 24.19 7.76 -13.06
N SER A 2 23.04 7.63 -12.40
CA SER A 2 22.76 8.34 -11.16
C SER A 2 23.77 7.82 -10.10
N GLY A 3 24.39 8.75 -9.35
CA GLY A 3 25.37 8.39 -8.32
C GLY A 3 24.74 7.50 -7.25
N LYS A 4 25.58 6.75 -6.51
CA LYS A 4 25.17 5.89 -5.40
C LYS A 4 24.44 6.74 -4.33
N THR A 5 23.17 6.43 -4.06
CA THR A 5 22.32 7.14 -3.08
C THR A 5 22.24 6.34 -1.77
N SER A 6 22.24 7.01 -0.63
CA SER A 6 22.00 6.39 0.68
C SER A 6 20.50 6.34 0.95
N ILE A 7 19.95 5.15 1.12
CA ILE A 7 18.52 4.89 1.25
C ILE A 7 18.25 4.05 2.48
N ALA A 8 17.30 4.46 3.31
CA ALA A 8 16.74 3.61 4.34
C ALA A 8 15.33 3.16 3.95
N VAL A 9 15.01 1.89 4.22
CA VAL A 9 13.66 1.34 4.09
C VAL A 9 13.16 1.01 5.49
N LEU A 10 12.16 1.72 5.97
CA LEU A 10 11.56 1.49 7.28
C LEU A 10 10.38 0.53 7.17
N GLY A 11 10.57 -0.67 7.70
CA GLY A 11 9.60 -1.75 7.71
C GLY A 11 10.13 -3.05 7.07
N GLY A 12 10.46 -4.05 7.89
CA GLY A 12 10.99 -5.36 7.47
C GLY A 12 9.92 -6.37 7.04
N GLY A 13 8.74 -5.91 6.60
CA GLY A 13 7.69 -6.74 6.01
C GLY A 13 8.02 -7.16 4.57
N SER A 14 7.11 -7.93 3.92
CA SER A 14 7.34 -8.42 2.55
C SER A 14 7.66 -7.29 1.58
N TRP A 15 6.88 -6.20 1.61
CA TRP A 15 7.05 -5.11 0.67
C TRP A 15 8.32 -4.30 0.93
N GLY A 16 8.59 -3.92 2.17
CA GLY A 16 9.82 -3.20 2.50
C GLY A 16 11.08 -4.01 2.20
N THR A 17 11.06 -5.32 2.47
CA THR A 17 12.17 -6.21 2.12
C THR A 17 12.37 -6.30 0.60
N ALA A 18 11.29 -6.42 -0.18
CA ALA A 18 11.36 -6.44 -1.64
C ALA A 18 11.90 -5.12 -2.22
N LEU A 19 11.49 -3.98 -1.65
CA LEU A 19 12.01 -2.67 -2.05
C LEU A 19 13.48 -2.47 -1.67
N ALA A 20 13.90 -2.91 -0.48
CA ALA A 20 15.30 -2.89 -0.09
C ALA A 20 16.16 -3.72 -1.06
N HIS A 21 15.67 -4.91 -1.44
CA HIS A 21 16.31 -5.77 -2.44
C HIS A 21 16.39 -5.10 -3.82
N LEU A 22 15.32 -4.52 -4.30
CA LEU A 22 15.26 -3.77 -5.56
C LEU A 22 16.27 -2.62 -5.59
N LEU A 23 16.28 -1.79 -4.54
CA LEU A 23 17.15 -0.61 -4.45
C LEU A 23 18.62 -0.97 -4.35
N ALA A 24 18.94 -2.08 -3.67
CA ALA A 24 20.31 -2.61 -3.63
C ALA A 24 20.75 -3.11 -5.01
N HIS A 25 19.87 -3.77 -5.77
CA HIS A 25 20.13 -4.14 -7.18
C HIS A 25 20.26 -2.93 -8.11
N ALA A 26 19.59 -1.81 -7.81
CA ALA A 26 19.80 -0.55 -8.51
C ALA A 26 21.15 0.13 -8.20
N GLY A 27 21.98 -0.47 -7.32
CA GLY A 27 23.34 -0.01 -7.00
C GLY A 27 23.41 0.97 -5.82
N HIS A 28 22.33 1.16 -5.08
CA HIS A 28 22.28 2.08 -3.94
C HIS A 28 22.83 1.44 -2.65
N SER A 29 23.17 2.29 -1.67
CA SER A 29 23.50 1.86 -0.30
C SER A 29 22.19 1.76 0.48
N VAL A 30 21.80 0.55 0.91
CA VAL A 30 20.49 0.29 1.48
C VAL A 30 20.57 -0.23 2.89
N ALA A 31 19.89 0.47 3.82
CA ALA A 31 19.61 0.00 5.17
C ALA A 31 18.13 -0.41 5.28
N LEU A 32 17.87 -1.61 5.80
CA LEU A 32 16.52 -2.08 6.12
C LEU A 32 16.28 -1.94 7.63
N LEU A 33 15.47 -0.96 8.01
CA LEU A 33 15.15 -0.66 9.40
C LEU A 33 13.94 -1.46 9.85
N LEU A 34 14.06 -2.20 10.93
CA LEU A 34 13.00 -3.07 11.44
C LEU A 34 13.07 -3.18 12.97
N ARG A 35 12.05 -3.75 13.63
CA ARG A 35 11.96 -3.82 15.09
C ARG A 35 12.53 -5.12 15.67
N ASP A 36 12.44 -6.21 14.92
CA ASP A 36 12.76 -7.56 15.38
C ASP A 36 14.26 -7.82 15.22
N THR A 37 14.97 -7.93 16.35
CA THR A 37 16.42 -8.14 16.38
C THR A 37 16.81 -9.50 15.76
N ALA A 38 16.03 -10.55 16.00
CA ALA A 38 16.30 -11.86 15.43
C ALA A 38 16.13 -11.85 13.91
N GLN A 39 15.13 -11.16 13.39
CA GLN A 39 14.93 -10.98 11.96
C GLN A 39 16.10 -10.20 11.33
N ALA A 40 16.58 -9.12 11.95
CA ALA A 40 17.72 -8.37 11.45
C ALA A 40 19.01 -9.20 11.41
N ALA A 41 19.29 -9.92 12.50
CA ALA A 41 20.45 -10.80 12.60
C ALA A 41 20.40 -11.90 11.52
N HIS A 42 19.23 -12.50 11.29
CA HIS A 42 19.05 -13.53 10.26
C HIS A 42 19.30 -12.95 8.85
N ILE A 43 18.72 -11.79 8.53
CA ILE A 43 18.92 -11.13 7.23
C ILE A 43 20.38 -10.82 6.99
N ASN A 44 21.11 -10.30 7.98
CA ASN A 44 22.52 -9.98 7.85
C ASN A 44 23.41 -11.22 7.69
N ALA A 45 23.07 -12.32 8.34
CA ALA A 45 23.87 -13.56 8.31
C ALA A 45 23.58 -14.43 7.09
N HIS A 46 22.34 -14.49 6.64
CA HIS A 46 21.87 -15.47 5.65
C HIS A 46 21.35 -14.83 4.37
N HIS A 47 21.19 -13.50 4.32
CA HIS A 47 20.59 -12.79 3.19
C HIS A 47 19.21 -13.34 2.80
N GLU A 48 18.35 -13.61 3.82
CA GLU A 48 16.99 -14.10 3.64
C GLU A 48 16.05 -13.46 4.66
N ASN A 49 14.78 -13.32 4.30
CA ASN A 49 13.71 -12.95 5.22
C ASN A 49 12.65 -14.07 5.27
N PRO A 50 12.88 -15.13 6.04
CA PRO A 50 12.05 -16.34 6.01
C PRO A 50 10.62 -16.11 6.49
N ARG A 51 10.39 -15.07 7.29
CA ARG A 51 9.06 -14.73 7.83
C ARG A 51 8.17 -14.03 6.81
N TYR A 52 8.73 -13.11 6.00
CA TYR A 52 7.94 -12.21 5.17
C TYR A 52 8.20 -12.33 3.66
N LEU A 53 9.35 -12.89 3.26
CA LEU A 53 9.72 -13.07 1.85
C LEU A 53 10.49 -14.39 1.67
N ARG A 54 9.83 -15.46 2.07
CA ARG A 54 10.40 -16.81 2.11
C ARG A 54 10.88 -17.29 0.75
N GLY A 55 12.07 -17.88 0.71
CA GLY A 55 12.64 -18.51 -0.50
C GLY A 55 13.21 -17.53 -1.52
N VAL A 56 13.38 -16.26 -1.14
CA VAL A 56 14.02 -15.25 -1.97
C VAL A 56 15.38 -14.90 -1.37
N PRO A 57 16.51 -15.19 -2.04
CA PRO A 57 17.83 -14.71 -1.64
C PRO A 57 17.90 -13.19 -1.83
N LEU A 58 18.23 -12.47 -0.77
CA LEU A 58 18.32 -11.01 -0.78
C LEU A 58 19.70 -10.56 -1.26
N HIS A 59 19.76 -9.36 -1.83
CA HIS A 59 21.02 -8.75 -2.25
C HIS A 59 21.96 -8.58 -1.04
N PRO A 60 23.23 -9.02 -1.10
CA PRO A 60 24.15 -9.03 0.05
C PRO A 60 24.54 -7.63 0.53
N GLY A 61 24.32 -6.59 -0.27
CA GLY A 61 24.54 -5.20 0.11
C GLY A 61 23.46 -4.59 1.00
N ILE A 62 22.42 -5.34 1.41
CA ILE A 62 21.42 -4.87 2.37
C ILE A 62 21.97 -5.02 3.79
N ARG A 63 21.97 -3.90 4.55
CA ARG A 63 22.26 -3.91 5.99
C ARG A 63 20.93 -3.82 6.75
N ALA A 64 20.55 -4.87 7.45
CA ALA A 64 19.39 -4.84 8.34
C ALA A 64 19.78 -4.27 9.72
N VAL A 65 18.99 -3.30 10.22
CA VAL A 65 19.23 -2.66 11.52
C VAL A 65 17.95 -2.75 12.35
N ALA A 66 18.05 -3.43 13.49
CA ALA A 66 16.97 -3.56 14.44
C ALA A 66 16.96 -2.36 15.40
N GLY A 67 15.79 -2.08 15.96
CA GLY A 67 15.59 -1.06 16.99
C GLY A 67 14.22 -0.41 16.88
N ASP A 68 13.92 0.41 17.87
CA ASP A 68 12.71 1.22 17.85
C ASP A 68 12.81 2.30 16.78
N THR A 69 11.68 2.62 16.16
CA THR A 69 11.62 3.69 15.15
C THR A 69 12.09 5.01 15.73
N GLY A 70 13.14 5.57 15.15
CA GLY A 70 13.77 6.81 15.64
C GLY A 70 14.62 6.63 16.91
N GLY A 71 14.79 5.38 17.40
CA GLY A 71 15.72 5.06 18.49
C GLY A 71 17.18 5.17 18.06
N PRO A 72 18.13 5.05 19.01
CA PRO A 72 19.55 5.37 18.77
C PRO A 72 20.16 4.64 17.58
N GLU A 73 19.92 3.34 17.45
CA GLU A 73 20.50 2.49 16.39
C GLU A 73 19.99 2.90 15.00
N GLN A 74 18.70 3.27 14.90
CA GLN A 74 18.11 3.72 13.63
C GLN A 74 18.45 5.19 13.36
N ALA A 75 18.54 6.03 14.38
CA ALA A 75 18.90 7.44 14.25
C ALA A 75 20.32 7.62 13.66
N GLU A 76 21.28 6.79 14.08
CA GLU A 76 22.63 6.79 13.51
C GLU A 76 22.61 6.52 11.98
N VAL A 77 21.80 5.55 11.55
CA VAL A 77 21.63 5.25 10.13
C VAL A 77 20.92 6.39 9.39
N LEU A 78 19.86 6.91 9.98
CA LEU A 78 19.03 7.96 9.37
C LEU A 78 19.79 9.27 9.18
N ALA A 79 20.78 9.59 10.01
CA ALA A 79 21.57 10.81 9.90
C ALA A 79 22.27 10.98 8.54
N GLY A 80 22.60 9.86 7.84
CA GLY A 80 23.26 9.87 6.54
C GLY A 80 22.37 9.55 5.34
N VAL A 81 21.04 9.53 5.51
CA VAL A 81 20.10 9.05 4.50
C VAL A 81 19.54 10.19 3.65
N SER A 82 19.59 10.02 2.33
CA SER A 82 18.99 10.96 1.38
C SER A 82 17.53 10.63 1.05
N ILE A 83 17.14 9.35 1.17
CA ILE A 83 15.77 8.89 0.90
C ILE A 83 15.35 7.91 1.99
N LEU A 84 14.20 8.17 2.61
CA LEU A 84 13.56 7.28 3.56
C LEU A 84 12.27 6.70 2.94
N VAL A 85 12.28 5.39 2.68
CA VAL A 85 11.11 4.66 2.19
C VAL A 85 10.29 4.17 3.38
N LEU A 86 9.06 4.65 3.50
CA LEU A 86 8.12 4.31 4.56
C LEU A 86 7.28 3.10 4.14
N SER A 87 7.58 1.91 4.68
CA SER A 87 6.91 0.64 4.36
C SER A 87 6.29 -0.01 5.59
N VAL A 88 5.69 0.80 6.45
CA VAL A 88 4.93 0.38 7.62
C VAL A 88 3.43 0.44 7.32
N PRO A 89 2.57 -0.33 8.03
CA PRO A 89 1.13 -0.26 7.85
C PRO A 89 0.58 1.16 8.05
N CYS A 90 -0.44 1.53 7.24
CA CYS A 90 -1.04 2.87 7.26
C CYS A 90 -1.50 3.29 8.67
N GLN A 91 -2.11 2.38 9.44
CA GLN A 91 -2.60 2.68 10.80
C GLN A 91 -1.46 2.94 11.83
N ALA A 92 -0.24 2.53 11.52
CA ALA A 92 0.93 2.80 12.37
C ALA A 92 1.70 4.07 11.91
N MET A 93 1.34 4.63 10.75
CA MET A 93 2.13 5.66 10.09
C MET A 93 2.23 6.93 10.92
N ARG A 94 1.14 7.47 11.47
CA ARG A 94 1.17 8.70 12.28
C ARG A 94 2.12 8.57 13.47
N GLY A 95 2.02 7.50 14.24
CA GLY A 95 2.93 7.24 15.35
C GLY A 95 4.38 7.04 14.91
N THR A 96 4.59 6.53 13.70
CA THR A 96 5.92 6.41 13.08
C THR A 96 6.48 7.79 12.74
N LEU A 97 5.70 8.65 12.07
CA LEU A 97 6.12 10.01 11.71
C LEU A 97 6.48 10.84 12.93
N ARG A 98 5.70 10.76 14.01
CA ARG A 98 6.02 11.43 15.30
C ARG A 98 7.38 11.03 15.86
N ARG A 99 7.71 9.73 15.81
CA ARG A 99 9.02 9.24 16.28
C ARG A 99 10.18 9.61 15.36
N LEU A 100 9.91 9.89 14.09
CA LEU A 100 10.90 10.36 13.12
C LEU A 100 11.15 11.87 13.18
N ALA A 101 10.28 12.63 13.86
CA ALA A 101 10.44 14.07 14.02
C ALA A 101 11.76 14.39 14.74
N GLY A 102 12.56 15.25 14.13
CA GLY A 102 13.88 15.63 14.64
C GLY A 102 14.99 14.57 14.44
N VAL A 103 14.67 13.39 13.90
CA VAL A 103 15.63 12.31 13.63
C VAL A 103 16.01 12.26 12.14
N VAL A 104 15.03 12.44 11.26
CA VAL A 104 15.25 12.43 9.82
C VAL A 104 15.88 13.75 9.37
N PRO A 105 16.96 13.69 8.55
CA PRO A 105 17.60 14.90 8.02
C PRO A 105 16.60 15.78 7.26
N PRO A 106 16.67 17.11 7.38
CA PRO A 106 15.70 18.03 6.77
C PRO A 106 15.65 17.93 5.24
N ASP A 107 16.76 17.51 4.62
CA ASP A 107 16.84 17.35 3.16
C ASP A 107 16.44 15.96 2.65
N CYS A 108 16.11 15.05 3.56
CA CYS A 108 15.69 13.70 3.22
C CYS A 108 14.35 13.70 2.45
N VAL A 109 14.26 12.86 1.43
CA VAL A 109 13.02 12.61 0.68
C VAL A 109 12.26 11.48 1.36
N LEU A 110 10.98 11.68 1.64
CA LEU A 110 10.09 10.64 2.16
C LEU A 110 9.35 9.97 1.00
N VAL A 111 9.46 8.65 0.88
CA VAL A 111 8.72 7.86 -0.12
C VAL A 111 7.77 6.91 0.61
N ASN A 112 6.49 7.27 0.64
CA ASN A 112 5.45 6.41 1.22
C ASN A 112 5.12 5.25 0.28
N THR A 113 4.95 4.07 0.84
CA THR A 113 4.52 2.87 0.12
C THR A 113 3.34 2.16 0.79
N ALA A 114 2.82 2.71 1.90
CA ALA A 114 1.62 2.23 2.55
C ALA A 114 0.38 2.55 1.72
N LYS A 115 -0.59 1.64 1.72
CA LYS A 115 -1.82 1.74 0.92
C LYS A 115 -3.04 1.67 1.84
N GLY A 116 -3.49 2.82 2.33
CA GLY A 116 -4.63 2.90 3.25
C GLY A 116 -5.00 4.33 3.60
N ILE A 117 -6.07 4.46 4.39
CA ILE A 117 -6.56 5.70 4.99
C ILE A 117 -6.59 5.49 6.50
N GLU A 118 -6.10 6.44 7.26
CA GLU A 118 -6.16 6.40 8.73
C GLU A 118 -7.60 6.41 9.23
N VAL A 119 -7.92 5.54 10.19
CA VAL A 119 -9.31 5.39 10.67
C VAL A 119 -9.73 6.50 11.62
N SER A 120 -8.80 7.06 12.41
CA SER A 120 -9.12 8.11 13.41
C SER A 120 -9.49 9.44 12.76
N GLU A 121 -8.67 9.94 11.85
CA GLU A 121 -8.83 11.26 11.24
C GLU A 121 -9.39 11.22 9.82
N LEU A 122 -9.50 10.02 9.23
CA LEU A 122 -9.96 9.78 7.85
C LEU A 122 -9.08 10.50 6.80
N VAL A 123 -7.77 10.40 6.97
CA VAL A 123 -6.78 11.08 6.12
C VAL A 123 -5.79 10.10 5.48
N THR A 124 -5.22 10.51 4.35
CA THR A 124 -4.14 9.80 3.66
C THR A 124 -2.78 10.06 4.32
N VAL A 125 -1.75 9.34 3.90
CA VAL A 125 -0.40 9.48 4.49
C VAL A 125 0.21 10.85 4.18
N GLU A 126 -0.03 11.42 3.01
CA GLU A 126 0.44 12.78 2.69
C GLU A 126 -0.10 13.81 3.70
N ARG A 127 -1.36 13.66 4.08
CA ARG A 127 -1.97 14.54 5.08
C ARG A 127 -1.34 14.32 6.47
N MET A 128 -1.05 13.08 6.87
CA MET A 128 -0.31 12.81 8.11
C MET A 128 1.07 13.44 8.10
N VAL A 129 1.81 13.36 6.96
CA VAL A 129 3.12 14.02 6.83
C VAL A 129 3.00 15.54 6.97
N ARG A 130 1.98 16.14 6.38
CA ARG A 130 1.71 17.59 6.51
C ARG A 130 1.46 18.00 7.95
N GLU A 131 0.84 17.17 8.75
CA GLU A 131 0.52 17.43 10.16
C GLU A 131 1.68 17.15 11.11
N GLU A 132 2.40 16.05 10.92
CA GLU A 132 3.44 15.58 11.85
C GLU A 132 4.86 16.02 11.44
N LEU A 133 5.11 16.21 10.14
CA LEU A 133 6.40 16.58 9.54
C LEU A 133 6.24 17.65 8.45
N PRO A 134 5.71 18.84 8.77
CA PRO A 134 5.34 19.86 7.75
C PRO A 134 6.50 20.28 6.84
N GLY A 135 7.74 20.24 7.31
CA GLY A 135 8.94 20.54 6.52
C GLY A 135 9.24 19.53 5.39
N PHE A 136 8.54 18.39 5.35
CA PHE A 136 8.77 17.33 4.35
C PHE A 136 7.71 17.27 3.24
N VAL A 137 6.69 18.13 3.27
CA VAL A 137 5.57 18.08 2.29
C VAL A 137 6.07 18.20 0.85
N ASP A 138 7.02 19.08 0.58
CA ASP A 138 7.60 19.28 -0.74
C ASP A 138 8.62 18.19 -1.14
N ARG A 139 9.04 17.38 -0.17
CA ARG A 139 9.95 16.23 -0.36
C ARG A 139 9.22 14.90 -0.15
N TYR A 140 7.91 14.92 -0.26
CA TYR A 140 7.08 13.72 -0.14
C TYR A 140 6.76 13.14 -1.51
N ALA A 141 6.86 11.82 -1.60
CA ALA A 141 6.37 11.04 -2.72
C ALA A 141 5.63 9.80 -2.22
N VAL A 142 4.73 9.29 -3.04
CA VAL A 142 4.05 8.00 -2.83
C VAL A 142 4.36 7.06 -3.98
N LEU A 143 4.69 5.79 -3.69
CA LEU A 143 4.87 4.74 -4.66
C LEU A 143 3.66 3.79 -4.61
N SER A 144 2.96 3.66 -5.74
CA SER A 144 1.79 2.79 -5.87
C SER A 144 1.72 2.19 -7.27
N GLY A 145 0.93 1.14 -7.45
CA GLY A 145 0.76 0.42 -8.72
C GLY A 145 0.81 -1.09 -8.53
N PRO A 146 0.60 -1.87 -9.61
CA PRO A 146 0.56 -3.32 -9.59
C PRO A 146 1.94 -3.90 -9.24
N SER A 147 2.11 -4.35 -7.98
CA SER A 147 3.41 -4.74 -7.47
C SER A 147 3.30 -5.72 -6.29
N PHE A 148 3.19 -7.00 -6.57
CA PHE A 148 3.33 -8.01 -5.53
C PHE A 148 4.79 -8.13 -5.10
N ALA A 149 5.03 -8.11 -3.79
CA ALA A 149 6.36 -8.12 -3.20
C ALA A 149 7.22 -9.31 -3.70
N LEU A 150 6.63 -10.51 -3.79
CA LEU A 150 7.32 -11.69 -4.28
C LEU A 150 7.75 -11.54 -5.74
N GLU A 151 6.90 -10.99 -6.59
CA GLU A 151 7.21 -10.80 -8.01
C GLU A 151 8.31 -9.78 -8.21
N VAL A 152 8.26 -8.65 -7.49
CA VAL A 152 9.32 -7.63 -7.52
C VAL A 152 10.64 -8.22 -7.05
N ALA A 153 10.63 -8.97 -5.94
CA ALA A 153 11.84 -9.57 -5.37
C ALA A 153 12.41 -10.73 -6.23
N THR A 154 11.59 -11.36 -7.05
CA THR A 154 12.03 -12.37 -8.05
C THR A 154 12.25 -11.78 -9.43
N CYS A 155 12.47 -10.46 -9.51
CA CYS A 155 12.84 -9.73 -10.74
C CYS A 155 11.81 -9.88 -11.88
N LYS A 156 10.51 -10.03 -11.56
CA LYS A 156 9.46 -10.04 -12.59
C LYS A 156 9.19 -8.63 -13.10
N PRO A 157 8.92 -8.45 -14.40
CA PRO A 157 8.61 -7.14 -14.96
C PRO A 157 7.48 -6.46 -14.21
N THR A 158 7.76 -5.27 -13.67
CA THR A 158 6.84 -4.51 -12.83
C THR A 158 6.84 -3.04 -13.24
N ALA A 159 5.67 -2.44 -13.32
CA ALA A 159 5.50 -1.02 -13.60
C ALA A 159 4.63 -0.35 -12.51
N VAL A 160 5.11 0.79 -11.98
CA VAL A 160 4.47 1.52 -10.88
C VAL A 160 4.41 3.02 -11.14
N VAL A 161 3.76 3.77 -10.26
CA VAL A 161 3.71 5.23 -10.27
C VAL A 161 4.35 5.79 -9.01
N LEU A 162 5.17 6.81 -9.18
CA LEU A 162 5.68 7.72 -8.16
C LEU A 162 4.84 9.01 -8.21
N GLY A 163 3.96 9.19 -7.24
CA GLY A 163 3.19 10.42 -7.07
C GLY A 163 3.98 11.42 -6.24
N CYS A 164 4.33 12.58 -6.78
CA CYS A 164 4.94 13.69 -6.05
C CYS A 164 4.64 15.01 -6.72
N ARG A 165 4.50 16.09 -5.92
CA ARG A 165 4.09 17.41 -6.45
C ARG A 165 5.17 18.06 -7.33
N ASP A 166 6.44 17.87 -7.00
CA ASP A 166 7.57 18.37 -7.75
C ASP A 166 7.96 17.37 -8.87
N GLU A 167 7.86 17.81 -10.11
CA GLU A 167 8.20 17.02 -11.31
C GLU A 167 9.70 16.66 -11.36
N ARG A 168 10.58 17.53 -10.86
CA ARG A 168 12.04 17.27 -10.81
C ARG A 168 12.34 16.17 -9.81
N LEU A 169 11.69 16.20 -8.64
CA LEU A 169 11.77 15.12 -7.67
C LEU A 169 11.24 13.81 -8.29
N GLY A 170 10.12 13.86 -9.00
CA GLY A 170 9.56 12.71 -9.70
C GLY A 170 10.52 12.12 -10.73
N ALA A 171 11.19 12.95 -11.52
CA ALA A 171 12.20 12.51 -12.47
C ALA A 171 13.39 11.83 -11.77
N ARG A 172 13.92 12.44 -10.70
CA ARG A 172 15.00 11.87 -9.89
C ARG A 172 14.62 10.52 -9.28
N LEU A 173 13.43 10.41 -8.70
CA LEU A 173 12.98 9.16 -8.07
C LEU A 173 12.77 8.04 -9.10
N ARG A 174 12.31 8.36 -10.33
CA ARG A 174 12.24 7.36 -11.42
C ARG A 174 13.62 6.74 -11.71
N GLU A 175 14.68 7.51 -11.70
CA GLU A 175 16.06 7.02 -11.90
C GLU A 175 16.52 6.17 -10.72
N VAL A 176 16.21 6.58 -9.48
CA VAL A 176 16.57 5.86 -8.25
C VAL A 176 15.92 4.47 -8.19
N PHE A 177 14.65 4.35 -8.57
CA PHE A 177 13.93 3.08 -8.53
C PHE A 177 14.09 2.23 -9.81
N ALA A 178 14.79 2.72 -10.83
CA ALA A 178 14.91 2.03 -12.11
C ALA A 178 15.82 0.82 -12.03
N THR A 179 15.33 -0.34 -12.50
CA THR A 179 16.12 -1.54 -12.81
C THR A 179 15.66 -2.10 -14.17
N PRO A 180 16.34 -3.10 -14.76
CA PRO A 180 15.87 -3.71 -16.01
C PRO A 180 14.47 -4.30 -15.96
N TRP A 181 13.97 -4.65 -14.75
CA TRP A 181 12.65 -5.27 -14.54
C TRP A 181 11.65 -4.37 -13.77
N PHE A 182 12.11 -3.22 -13.26
CA PHE A 182 11.22 -2.32 -12.50
C PHE A 182 11.22 -0.93 -13.11
N ARG A 183 10.05 -0.53 -13.61
CA ARG A 183 9.84 0.76 -14.27
C ARG A 183 8.88 1.62 -13.49
N SER A 184 9.25 2.84 -13.17
CA SER A 184 8.38 3.82 -12.54
C SER A 184 8.01 4.96 -13.48
N TYR A 185 6.74 5.37 -13.41
CA TYR A 185 6.22 6.59 -14.03
C TYR A 185 6.01 7.64 -12.94
N SER A 186 6.04 8.91 -13.27
CA SER A 186 5.73 9.97 -12.29
C SER A 186 4.36 10.59 -12.54
N SER A 187 3.71 11.05 -11.47
CA SER A 187 2.45 11.79 -11.50
C SER A 187 2.51 12.92 -10.48
N THR A 188 1.95 14.08 -10.81
CA THR A 188 1.78 15.17 -9.85
C THR A 188 0.50 15.06 -9.03
N ASP A 189 -0.35 14.08 -9.31
CA ASP A 189 -1.58 13.81 -8.59
C ASP A 189 -1.35 12.88 -7.40
N VAL A 190 -0.72 13.39 -6.34
CA VAL A 190 -0.46 12.63 -5.11
C VAL A 190 -1.75 12.07 -4.51
N PRO A 191 -2.86 12.83 -4.36
CA PRO A 191 -4.11 12.28 -3.83
C PRO A 191 -4.64 11.10 -4.65
N GLY A 192 -4.64 11.20 -5.98
CA GLY A 192 -5.13 10.13 -6.85
C GLY A 192 -4.30 8.85 -6.73
N VAL A 193 -2.97 8.97 -6.65
CA VAL A 193 -2.06 7.82 -6.48
C VAL A 193 -2.25 7.15 -5.12
N GLU A 194 -2.41 7.91 -4.03
CA GLU A 194 -2.67 7.37 -2.69
C GLU A 194 -4.04 6.67 -2.60
N LEU A 195 -5.10 7.35 -3.08
CA LEU A 195 -6.47 6.86 -2.97
C LEU A 195 -6.69 5.61 -3.84
N GLY A 196 -6.14 5.57 -5.05
CA GLY A 196 -6.20 4.37 -5.90
C GLY A 196 -5.58 3.16 -5.21
N GLY A 197 -4.38 3.32 -4.65
CA GLY A 197 -3.69 2.28 -3.88
C GLY A 197 -4.41 1.87 -2.60
N ALA A 198 -5.13 2.78 -1.93
CA ALA A 198 -5.86 2.51 -0.71
C ALA A 198 -7.18 1.76 -0.97
N ILE A 199 -8.04 2.32 -1.83
CA ILE A 199 -9.42 1.86 -2.02
C ILE A 199 -9.48 0.51 -2.74
N LYS A 200 -8.52 0.22 -3.66
CA LYS A 200 -8.42 -1.10 -4.29
C LYS A 200 -8.49 -2.28 -3.31
N ASN A 201 -7.95 -2.09 -2.10
CA ASN A 201 -7.92 -3.13 -1.07
C ASN A 201 -9.33 -3.49 -0.57
N VAL A 202 -10.25 -2.53 -0.53
CA VAL A 202 -11.67 -2.74 -0.21
C VAL A 202 -12.33 -3.57 -1.31
N ILE A 203 -12.10 -3.17 -2.57
CA ILE A 203 -12.69 -3.86 -3.72
C ILE A 203 -12.11 -5.28 -3.87
N ALA A 204 -10.85 -5.48 -3.50
CA ALA A 204 -10.23 -6.79 -3.51
C ALA A 204 -10.87 -7.75 -2.47
N ILE A 205 -11.27 -7.26 -1.28
CA ILE A 205 -12.06 -8.05 -0.32
C ILE A 205 -13.40 -8.44 -0.96
N ALA A 206 -14.10 -7.47 -1.56
CA ALA A 206 -15.38 -7.72 -2.22
C ALA A 206 -15.26 -8.73 -3.38
N ALA A 207 -14.21 -8.63 -4.21
CA ALA A 207 -13.94 -9.58 -5.28
C ALA A 207 -13.68 -10.99 -4.74
N GLY A 208 -12.86 -11.10 -3.69
CA GLY A 208 -12.63 -12.36 -3.01
C GLY A 208 -13.91 -12.95 -2.41
N LEU A 209 -14.75 -12.13 -1.78
CA LEU A 209 -16.06 -12.54 -1.25
C LEU A 209 -16.95 -13.11 -2.35
N SER A 210 -17.06 -12.42 -3.49
CA SER A 210 -17.80 -12.87 -4.66
C SER A 210 -17.30 -14.22 -5.18
N ASP A 211 -15.98 -14.41 -5.25
CA ASP A 211 -15.35 -15.67 -5.65
C ASP A 211 -15.66 -16.80 -4.65
N GLY A 212 -15.54 -16.53 -3.34
CA GLY A 212 -15.84 -17.50 -2.27
C GLY A 212 -17.31 -17.95 -2.22
N LEU A 213 -18.23 -17.08 -2.65
CA LEU A 213 -19.65 -17.38 -2.80
C LEU A 213 -19.98 -18.13 -4.10
N GLY A 214 -19.01 -18.29 -5.03
CA GLY A 214 -19.18 -19.00 -6.28
C GLY A 214 -19.93 -18.23 -7.37
N PHE A 215 -19.95 -16.87 -7.34
CA PHE A 215 -20.71 -16.07 -8.31
C PHE A 215 -20.05 -15.96 -9.70
N GLY A 216 -18.79 -16.36 -9.82
CA GLY A 216 -18.10 -16.49 -11.11
C GLY A 216 -17.51 -15.18 -11.65
N LEU A 217 -16.95 -15.28 -12.87
CA LEU A 217 -16.12 -14.23 -13.46
C LEU A 217 -16.90 -12.98 -13.87
N ASN A 218 -18.15 -13.13 -14.31
CA ASN A 218 -19.00 -12.00 -14.72
C ASN A 218 -19.28 -11.08 -13.52
N ALA A 219 -19.63 -11.66 -12.36
CA ALA A 219 -19.86 -10.91 -11.14
C ALA A 219 -18.59 -10.18 -10.69
N ARG A 220 -17.43 -10.85 -10.72
CA ARG A 220 -16.15 -10.24 -10.40
C ARG A 220 -15.80 -9.07 -11.33
N ALA A 221 -15.99 -9.25 -12.66
CA ALA A 221 -15.73 -8.18 -13.63
C ALA A 221 -16.63 -6.95 -13.38
N ALA A 222 -17.93 -7.15 -13.19
CA ALA A 222 -18.88 -6.08 -12.86
C ALA A 222 -18.50 -5.38 -11.56
N LEU A 223 -18.16 -6.14 -10.52
CA LEU A 223 -17.76 -5.59 -9.21
C LEU A 223 -16.48 -4.76 -9.28
N VAL A 224 -15.46 -5.20 -10.01
CA VAL A 224 -14.22 -4.46 -10.22
C VAL A 224 -14.47 -3.15 -10.98
N THR A 225 -15.28 -3.19 -12.03
CA THR A 225 -15.67 -2.00 -12.81
C THR A 225 -16.43 -0.99 -11.95
N ARG A 226 -17.42 -1.44 -11.19
CA ARG A 226 -18.18 -0.55 -10.28
C ARG A 226 -17.30 -0.03 -9.15
N GLY A 227 -16.41 -0.85 -8.61
CA GLY A 227 -15.44 -0.44 -7.58
C GLY A 227 -14.46 0.63 -8.08
N LEU A 228 -14.03 0.56 -9.35
CA LEU A 228 -13.21 1.60 -9.97
C LEU A 228 -13.99 2.91 -10.09
N ALA A 229 -15.26 2.86 -10.49
CA ALA A 229 -16.13 4.04 -10.57
C ALA A 229 -16.33 4.68 -9.19
N GLU A 230 -16.53 3.89 -8.12
CA GLU A 230 -16.60 4.39 -6.73
C GLU A 230 -15.28 5.06 -6.31
N THR A 231 -14.16 4.42 -6.59
CA THR A 231 -12.81 4.95 -6.30
C THR A 231 -12.60 6.30 -6.98
N SER A 232 -13.00 6.41 -8.25
CA SER A 232 -12.88 7.65 -9.01
C SER A 232 -13.78 8.76 -8.43
N ARG A 233 -15.03 8.46 -8.08
CA ARG A 233 -15.94 9.44 -7.45
C ARG A 233 -15.39 10.01 -6.15
N LEU A 234 -14.98 9.14 -5.23
CA LEU A 234 -14.41 9.59 -3.96
C LEU A 234 -13.10 10.35 -4.18
N GLY A 235 -12.26 9.87 -5.10
CA GLY A 235 -11.01 10.52 -5.42
C GLY A 235 -11.19 11.93 -5.96
N VAL A 236 -12.12 12.12 -6.90
CA VAL A 236 -12.44 13.45 -7.46
C VAL A 236 -13.00 14.37 -6.37
N ALA A 237 -13.87 13.86 -5.48
CA ALA A 237 -14.39 14.64 -4.35
C ALA A 237 -13.27 15.08 -3.37
N LEU A 238 -12.13 14.40 -3.37
CA LEU A 238 -10.94 14.72 -2.60
C LEU A 238 -9.86 15.48 -3.39
N GLY A 239 -10.20 15.95 -4.61
CA GLY A 239 -9.32 16.77 -5.44
C GLY A 239 -8.35 15.98 -6.33
N ALA A 240 -8.51 14.67 -6.48
CA ALA A 240 -7.74 13.87 -7.42
C ALA A 240 -8.25 14.00 -8.86
N ARG A 241 -7.41 13.69 -9.83
CA ARG A 241 -7.79 13.65 -11.24
C ARG A 241 -8.41 12.30 -11.60
N ALA A 242 -9.58 12.30 -12.24
CA ALA A 242 -10.26 11.05 -12.68
C ALA A 242 -9.36 10.17 -13.58
N SER A 243 -8.53 10.78 -14.43
CA SER A 243 -7.60 10.06 -15.31
C SER A 243 -6.55 9.23 -14.53
N THR A 244 -6.19 9.61 -13.32
CA THR A 244 -5.22 8.87 -12.49
C THR A 244 -5.75 7.46 -12.15
N PHE A 245 -7.07 7.32 -11.98
CA PHE A 245 -7.68 6.03 -11.67
C PHE A 245 -7.73 5.07 -12.85
N MET A 246 -7.57 5.56 -14.08
CA MET A 246 -7.44 4.71 -15.29
C MET A 246 -6.01 4.21 -15.51
N GLY A 247 -5.05 4.68 -14.72
CA GLY A 247 -3.63 4.32 -14.81
C GLY A 247 -3.22 3.16 -13.90
N LEU A 248 -1.89 3.02 -13.74
CA LEU A 248 -1.29 1.93 -12.98
C LEU A 248 -1.67 1.94 -11.49
N SER A 249 -1.75 3.11 -10.84
CA SER A 249 -2.11 3.22 -9.41
C SER A 249 -3.61 3.04 -9.14
N GLY A 250 -4.46 3.13 -10.16
CA GLY A 250 -5.89 2.86 -10.11
C GLY A 250 -6.21 1.49 -10.70
N LEU A 251 -6.63 1.47 -11.97
CA LEU A 251 -7.07 0.25 -12.68
C LEU A 251 -6.02 -0.87 -12.63
N GLY A 252 -4.74 -0.57 -12.88
CA GLY A 252 -3.69 -1.58 -12.91
C GLY A 252 -3.54 -2.32 -11.58
N ASP A 253 -3.43 -1.56 -10.47
CA ASP A 253 -3.27 -2.14 -9.13
C ASP A 253 -4.58 -2.81 -8.64
N LEU A 254 -5.73 -2.27 -9.04
CA LEU A 254 -7.04 -2.85 -8.76
C LEU A 254 -7.19 -4.23 -9.43
N MET A 255 -6.91 -4.31 -10.74
CA MET A 255 -6.98 -5.56 -11.50
C MET A 255 -6.07 -6.65 -10.92
N LEU A 256 -4.80 -6.31 -10.66
CA LEU A 256 -3.85 -7.23 -10.04
C LEU A 256 -4.37 -7.72 -8.68
N THR A 257 -4.84 -6.80 -7.83
CA THR A 257 -5.21 -7.12 -6.45
C THR A 257 -6.51 -7.92 -6.36
N CYS A 258 -7.46 -7.71 -7.28
CA CYS A 258 -8.72 -8.44 -7.35
C CYS A 258 -8.62 -9.82 -8.02
N SER A 259 -7.56 -10.07 -8.81
CA SER A 259 -7.40 -11.31 -9.57
C SER A 259 -6.27 -12.21 -9.06
N GLY A 260 -5.24 -11.62 -8.45
CA GLY A 260 -4.03 -12.36 -8.06
C GLY A 260 -4.18 -13.10 -6.73
N ASP A 261 -3.69 -14.34 -6.69
CA ASP A 261 -3.74 -15.19 -5.49
C ASP A 261 -2.81 -14.72 -4.36
N LEU A 262 -1.82 -13.88 -4.68
CA LEU A 262 -0.94 -13.25 -3.68
C LEU A 262 -1.61 -12.08 -2.95
N SER A 263 -2.83 -11.69 -3.33
CA SER A 263 -3.58 -10.62 -2.69
C SER A 263 -4.16 -11.05 -1.35
N ARG A 264 -3.58 -10.58 -0.26
CA ARG A 264 -4.09 -10.81 1.10
C ARG A 264 -5.53 -10.36 1.29
N ASN A 265 -5.90 -9.22 0.71
CA ASN A 265 -7.25 -8.69 0.80
C ASN A 265 -8.25 -9.58 0.05
N ARG A 266 -7.90 -10.07 -1.16
CA ARG A 266 -8.71 -11.04 -1.88
C ARG A 266 -8.85 -12.35 -1.09
N GLN A 267 -7.78 -12.83 -0.45
CA GLN A 267 -7.82 -14.03 0.40
C GLN A 267 -8.74 -13.86 1.62
N VAL A 268 -8.75 -12.67 2.27
CA VAL A 268 -9.74 -12.38 3.32
C VAL A 268 -11.16 -12.52 2.79
N GLY A 269 -11.46 -11.90 1.65
CA GLY A 269 -12.79 -11.99 1.04
C GLY A 269 -13.17 -13.42 0.67
N LEU A 270 -12.26 -14.18 0.05
CA LEU A 270 -12.49 -15.58 -0.34
C LEU A 270 -12.88 -16.44 0.87
N ARG A 271 -12.16 -16.33 1.96
CA ARG A 271 -12.40 -17.06 3.21
C ARG A 271 -13.73 -16.66 3.87
N LEU A 272 -14.04 -15.35 3.89
CA LEU A 272 -15.35 -14.86 4.34
C LEU A 272 -16.50 -15.44 3.48
N GLY A 273 -16.35 -15.46 2.17
CA GLY A 273 -17.32 -16.06 1.25
C GLY A 273 -17.48 -17.57 1.42
N SER A 274 -16.45 -18.26 1.87
CA SER A 274 -16.47 -19.67 2.23
C SER A 274 -17.05 -19.95 3.63
N GLY A 275 -17.46 -18.91 4.37
CA GLY A 275 -18.13 -19.04 5.66
C GLY A 275 -17.22 -18.93 6.90
N GLU A 276 -15.94 -18.57 6.74
CA GLU A 276 -15.06 -18.32 7.89
C GLU A 276 -15.38 -16.97 8.55
N SER A 277 -15.22 -16.89 9.87
CA SER A 277 -15.37 -15.61 10.60
C SER A 277 -14.17 -14.68 10.39
N LEU A 278 -14.39 -13.36 10.42
CA LEU A 278 -13.32 -12.36 10.31
C LEU A 278 -12.25 -12.53 11.41
N GLU A 279 -12.66 -12.89 12.63
CA GLU A 279 -11.74 -13.15 13.75
C GLU A 279 -10.86 -14.37 13.50
N GLY A 280 -11.45 -15.47 12.99
CA GLY A 280 -10.71 -16.68 12.61
C GLY A 280 -9.68 -16.41 11.51
N ILE A 281 -10.08 -15.62 10.51
CA ILE A 281 -9.19 -15.18 9.43
C ILE A 281 -8.04 -14.33 9.99
N ALA A 282 -8.35 -13.32 10.81
CA ALA A 282 -7.35 -12.41 11.36
C ALA A 282 -6.33 -13.12 12.25
N SER A 283 -6.77 -14.10 13.07
CA SER A 283 -5.87 -14.85 13.96
C SER A 283 -4.91 -15.79 13.23
N SER A 284 -5.28 -16.28 12.04
CA SER A 284 -4.47 -17.20 11.23
C SER A 284 -3.54 -16.50 10.23
N MET A 285 -3.69 -15.18 10.02
CA MET A 285 -2.86 -14.42 9.09
C MET A 285 -1.63 -13.83 9.77
N CYS A 286 -0.43 -14.16 9.29
CA CYS A 286 0.83 -13.57 9.77
C CYS A 286 0.97 -12.08 9.42
N MET A 287 0.20 -11.57 8.48
CA MET A 287 0.34 -10.21 7.95
C MET A 287 -1.02 -9.50 7.89
N VAL A 288 -1.00 -8.20 8.17
CA VAL A 288 -2.20 -7.36 8.17
C VAL A 288 -2.79 -7.25 6.75
N ALA A 289 -4.10 -7.48 6.64
CA ALA A 289 -4.88 -7.10 5.46
C ALA A 289 -5.41 -5.68 5.68
N GLU A 290 -4.76 -4.70 5.07
CA GLU A 290 -5.09 -3.27 5.27
C GLU A 290 -6.50 -2.91 4.81
N GLY A 291 -7.08 -3.69 3.88
CA GLY A 291 -8.41 -3.48 3.34
C GLY A 291 -9.51 -3.48 4.39
N VAL A 292 -9.39 -4.27 5.47
CA VAL A 292 -10.38 -4.30 6.54
C VAL A 292 -10.50 -2.92 7.20
N LYS A 293 -9.39 -2.35 7.68
CA LYS A 293 -9.38 -1.01 8.27
C LYS A 293 -9.67 0.09 7.26
N THR A 294 -9.19 -0.07 6.02
CA THR A 294 -9.47 0.87 4.94
C THR A 294 -10.96 0.90 4.61
N THR A 295 -11.68 -0.23 4.64
CA THR A 295 -13.14 -0.25 4.45
C THR A 295 -13.85 0.65 5.45
N GLN A 296 -13.47 0.57 6.73
CA GLN A 296 -14.03 1.44 7.77
C GLN A 296 -13.77 2.92 7.50
N ALA A 297 -12.52 3.25 7.17
CA ALA A 297 -12.12 4.63 6.91
C ALA A 297 -12.82 5.20 5.67
N VAL A 298 -12.83 4.46 4.56
CA VAL A 298 -13.46 4.88 3.29
C VAL A 298 -14.96 5.03 3.44
N HIS A 299 -15.64 4.10 4.12
CA HIS A 299 -17.08 4.19 4.38
C HIS A 299 -17.44 5.48 5.14
N ARG A 300 -16.75 5.75 6.27
CA ARG A 300 -16.97 6.97 7.06
C ARG A 300 -16.63 8.24 6.28
N LEU A 301 -15.56 8.21 5.49
CA LEU A 301 -15.15 9.35 4.67
C LEU A 301 -16.18 9.64 3.57
N ALA A 302 -16.69 8.59 2.90
CA ALA A 302 -17.74 8.72 1.90
C ALA A 302 -19.04 9.29 2.49
N GLN A 303 -19.45 8.83 3.68
CA GLN A 303 -20.59 9.40 4.40
C GLN A 303 -20.39 10.89 4.72
N ARG A 304 -19.20 11.27 5.23
CA ARG A 304 -18.87 12.67 5.55
C ARG A 304 -18.92 13.59 4.34
N LEU A 305 -18.59 13.08 3.16
CA LEU A 305 -18.54 13.83 1.89
C LEU A 305 -19.82 13.70 1.06
N GLY A 306 -20.79 12.88 1.47
CA GLY A 306 -22.00 12.61 0.69
C GLY A 306 -21.76 11.86 -0.62
N VAL A 307 -20.70 11.05 -0.71
CA VAL A 307 -20.33 10.29 -1.92
C VAL A 307 -20.95 8.89 -1.89
N ASP A 308 -21.73 8.56 -2.93
CA ASP A 308 -22.36 7.21 -3.06
C ASP A 308 -21.29 6.14 -3.41
N MET A 309 -21.06 5.23 -2.46
CA MET A 309 -20.10 4.12 -2.58
C MET A 309 -20.75 2.79 -2.16
N PRO A 310 -21.66 2.24 -2.97
CA PRO A 310 -22.44 1.07 -2.61
C PRO A 310 -21.61 -0.20 -2.36
N VAL A 311 -20.58 -0.50 -3.16
CA VAL A 311 -19.72 -1.67 -2.93
C VAL A 311 -18.98 -1.52 -1.59
N THR A 312 -18.43 -0.35 -1.33
CA THR A 312 -17.74 -0.06 -0.06
C THR A 312 -18.70 -0.13 1.14
N GLY A 313 -19.89 0.44 1.01
CA GLY A 313 -20.93 0.39 2.07
C GLY A 313 -21.35 -1.05 2.39
N THR A 314 -21.59 -1.85 1.36
CA THR A 314 -21.91 -3.27 1.52
C THR A 314 -20.78 -4.04 2.20
N MET A 315 -19.53 -3.78 1.81
CA MET A 315 -18.38 -4.41 2.49
C MET A 315 -18.25 -3.98 3.95
N TYR A 316 -18.58 -2.72 4.26
CA TYR A 316 -18.63 -2.26 5.66
C TYR A 316 -19.67 -3.03 6.46
N SER A 317 -20.90 -3.20 5.93
CA SER A 317 -21.95 -3.97 6.62
C SER A 317 -21.55 -5.44 6.84
N VAL A 318 -20.89 -6.07 5.89
CA VAL A 318 -20.39 -7.44 6.06
C VAL A 318 -19.29 -7.53 7.12
N LEU A 319 -18.32 -6.60 7.12
CA LEU A 319 -17.16 -6.67 7.99
C LEU A 319 -17.40 -6.19 9.43
N TYR A 320 -18.41 -5.30 9.63
CA TYR A 320 -18.57 -4.58 10.89
C TYR A 320 -19.99 -4.65 11.49
N GLU A 321 -21.01 -4.98 10.68
CA GLU A 321 -22.41 -5.00 11.11
C GLU A 321 -23.03 -6.41 11.09
N GLY A 322 -22.22 -7.43 10.73
CA GLY A 322 -22.66 -8.82 10.73
C GLY A 322 -23.65 -9.18 9.60
N PHE A 323 -23.70 -8.37 8.54
CA PHE A 323 -24.58 -8.63 7.41
C PHE A 323 -24.13 -9.87 6.63
N ALA A 324 -25.06 -10.78 6.34
CA ALA A 324 -24.72 -12.04 5.69
C ALA A 324 -24.15 -11.80 4.27
N PRO A 325 -23.03 -12.41 3.89
CA PRO A 325 -22.37 -12.17 2.58
C PRO A 325 -23.30 -12.37 1.37
N ARG A 326 -24.17 -13.38 1.37
CA ARG A 326 -25.11 -13.62 0.25
C ARG A 326 -26.17 -12.53 0.14
N GLU A 327 -26.72 -12.08 1.26
CA GLU A 327 -27.72 -11.01 1.32
C GLU A 327 -27.08 -9.68 0.87
N ALA A 328 -25.82 -9.46 1.21
CA ALA A 328 -25.05 -8.29 0.81
C ALA A 328 -24.98 -8.14 -0.71
N VAL A 329 -24.71 -9.23 -1.44
CA VAL A 329 -24.68 -9.21 -2.90
C VAL A 329 -26.08 -9.04 -3.50
N GLN A 330 -27.11 -9.69 -2.92
CA GLN A 330 -28.50 -9.50 -3.35
C GLN A 330 -28.93 -8.05 -3.20
N ALA A 331 -28.57 -7.39 -2.11
CA ALA A 331 -28.84 -5.97 -1.89
C ALA A 331 -28.17 -5.07 -2.93
N LEU A 332 -26.94 -5.39 -3.34
CA LEU A 332 -26.25 -4.66 -4.42
C LEU A 332 -26.96 -4.84 -5.77
N MET A 333 -27.40 -6.06 -6.09
CA MET A 333 -28.09 -6.37 -7.34
C MET A 333 -29.53 -5.81 -7.38
N GLY A 334 -30.19 -5.68 -6.24
CA GLY A 334 -31.53 -5.12 -6.10
C GLY A 334 -31.62 -3.58 -6.11
N ARG A 335 -30.50 -2.87 -6.26
CA ARG A 335 -30.50 -1.39 -6.36
C ARG A 335 -31.25 -0.93 -7.63
N GLN A 336 -31.78 0.30 -7.56
CA GLN A 336 -32.44 0.92 -8.72
C GLN A 336 -31.54 0.89 -9.95
N LEU A 337 -32.11 0.52 -11.09
CA LEU A 337 -31.44 0.58 -12.37
C LEU A 337 -31.07 2.02 -12.70
N LYS A 338 -29.83 2.24 -13.11
CA LYS A 338 -29.27 3.54 -13.50
C LYS A 338 -28.59 3.39 -14.85
N GLU A 339 -28.50 4.50 -15.57
CA GLU A 339 -27.59 4.62 -16.73
C GLU A 339 -26.12 4.48 -16.28
N GLU A 340 -25.27 3.98 -17.16
CA GLU A 340 -23.85 3.80 -16.90
C GLU A 340 -23.06 5.09 -17.11
#